data_b37bc75686ca7d7a472352736d96ce9d
#
_entry.id   b37bc75686ca7d7a472352736d96ce9d
#
_cell.length_a   1.000
_cell.length_b   1.000
_cell.length_c   1.000
_cell.angle_alpha   90.00
_cell.angle_beta   90.00
_cell.angle_gamma   90.00
#
_symmetry.space_group_name_H-M   'P 1'
#
loop_
_entity.id
_entity.type
_entity.pdbx_description
1 polymer ?
#
loop_
_entity_poly.entity_id
_entity_poly.type
_entity_poly.pdbx_seq_one_letter_code
_entity_poly.pdbx_strand_id
1 'polypeptide(L)'
;MKYSQRIQELPPDERPYEKCLHSGPEKLTDSELLAVVLRSGTRGSSSVQLADEVLHLGQNEQGLLGIYHLSMEDLMQIRGIGQVKAVQIKCIGELSKRIATREAGKLLDFHSPDTIAAYYMERMRHEEQEQMICTMLNTKKSV
;
A
#
# COMPACT_ATOMS: atom_id res chain seq x y z
N MET A 1 12.60 -17.81 -4.49
CA MET A 1 12.38 -18.13 -5.94
C MET A 1 11.30 -19.20 -6.14
N LYS A 2 10.11 -19.06 -5.53
CA LYS A 2 9.04 -20.07 -5.57
C LYS A 2 8.01 -19.86 -6.71
N TYR A 3 8.08 -18.77 -7.45
CA TYR A 3 7.00 -18.31 -8.33
C TYR A 3 7.36 -18.20 -9.81
N SER A 4 8.37 -18.95 -10.29
CA SER A 4 8.66 -19.05 -11.72
C SER A 4 7.62 -19.88 -12.52
N GLN A 5 6.66 -20.51 -11.81
CA GLN A 5 5.59 -21.29 -12.40
C GLN A 5 4.34 -20.42 -12.61
N ARG A 6 3.55 -20.73 -13.61
CA ARG A 6 2.23 -20.10 -13.80
C ARG A 6 1.38 -20.42 -12.58
N ILE A 7 0.62 -19.44 -12.09
CA ILE A 7 -0.27 -19.63 -10.90
C ILE A 7 -1.19 -20.86 -11.08
N GLN A 8 -1.59 -21.17 -12.29
CA GLN A 8 -2.41 -22.35 -12.61
C GLN A 8 -1.69 -23.69 -12.42
N GLU A 9 -0.35 -23.68 -12.37
CA GLU A 9 0.48 -24.87 -12.13
C GLU A 9 0.70 -25.13 -10.63
N LEU A 10 0.35 -24.14 -9.77
CA LEU A 10 0.38 -24.30 -8.32
C LEU A 10 -0.82 -25.12 -7.86
N PRO A 11 -0.66 -25.91 -6.78
CA PRO A 11 -1.80 -26.51 -6.10
C PRO A 11 -2.86 -25.45 -5.78
N PRO A 12 -4.16 -25.75 -5.84
CA PRO A 12 -5.22 -24.78 -5.55
C PRO A 12 -4.99 -24.02 -4.25
N ASP A 13 -4.60 -24.71 -3.18
CA ASP A 13 -4.40 -24.14 -1.85
C ASP A 13 -3.19 -23.16 -1.76
N GLU A 14 -2.27 -23.20 -2.73
CA GLU A 14 -1.11 -22.30 -2.81
C GLU A 14 -1.37 -21.09 -3.73
N ARG A 15 -2.51 -21.04 -4.42
CA ARG A 15 -2.87 -19.89 -5.25
C ARG A 15 -3.34 -18.75 -4.36
N PRO A 16 -2.82 -17.51 -4.53
CA PRO A 16 -3.11 -16.42 -3.61
C PRO A 16 -4.60 -16.15 -3.37
N TYR A 17 -5.43 -16.26 -4.41
CA TYR A 17 -6.86 -16.03 -4.29
C TYR A 17 -7.55 -17.12 -3.46
N GLU A 18 -7.28 -18.38 -3.76
CA GLU A 18 -7.83 -19.55 -3.04
C GLU A 18 -7.29 -19.61 -1.62
N LYS A 19 -6.00 -19.32 -1.42
CA LYS A 19 -5.38 -19.21 -0.10
C LYS A 19 -6.05 -18.11 0.73
N CYS A 20 -6.38 -16.96 0.12
CA CYS A 20 -7.11 -15.88 0.79
C CYS A 20 -8.50 -16.33 1.23
N LEU A 21 -9.23 -17.06 0.36
CA LEU A 21 -10.56 -17.56 0.69
C LEU A 21 -10.57 -18.56 1.84
N HIS A 22 -9.59 -19.46 1.91
CA HIS A 22 -9.54 -20.52 2.91
C HIS A 22 -8.91 -20.09 4.23
N SER A 23 -7.88 -19.26 4.18
CA SER A 23 -7.03 -18.97 5.33
C SER A 23 -7.08 -17.51 5.80
N GLY A 24 -7.79 -16.65 5.07
CA GLY A 24 -7.84 -15.21 5.33
C GLY A 24 -6.66 -14.43 4.73
N PRO A 25 -6.84 -13.12 4.53
CA PRO A 25 -5.80 -12.25 3.95
C PRO A 25 -4.57 -12.11 4.85
N GLU A 26 -4.70 -12.28 6.16
CA GLU A 26 -3.60 -12.19 7.14
C GLU A 26 -2.55 -13.31 6.99
N LYS A 27 -2.84 -14.35 6.23
CA LYS A 27 -1.92 -15.45 5.92
C LYS A 27 -1.17 -15.26 4.61
N LEU A 28 -1.46 -14.20 3.88
CA LEU A 28 -0.79 -13.88 2.63
C LEU A 28 0.45 -13.01 2.90
N THR A 29 1.47 -13.21 2.08
CA THR A 29 2.60 -12.27 2.00
C THR A 29 2.16 -10.99 1.28
N ASP A 30 2.94 -9.92 1.39
CA ASP A 30 2.65 -8.65 0.72
C ASP A 30 2.53 -8.83 -0.80
N SER A 31 3.42 -9.64 -1.40
CA SER A 31 3.36 -9.96 -2.83
C SER A 31 2.10 -10.76 -3.19
N GLU A 32 1.68 -11.69 -2.34
CA GLU A 32 0.43 -12.45 -2.55
C GLU A 32 -0.80 -11.56 -2.41
N LEU A 33 -0.84 -10.66 -1.40
CA LEU A 33 -1.93 -9.70 -1.23
C LEU A 33 -2.08 -8.80 -2.47
N LEU A 34 -0.98 -8.22 -2.92
CA LEU A 34 -1.00 -7.37 -4.10
C LEU A 34 -1.36 -8.18 -5.36
N ALA A 35 -0.91 -9.43 -5.47
CA ALA A 35 -1.26 -10.31 -6.58
C ALA A 35 -2.76 -10.61 -6.67
N VAL A 36 -3.44 -10.78 -5.52
CA VAL A 36 -4.90 -10.94 -5.47
C VAL A 36 -5.61 -9.73 -6.05
N VAL A 37 -5.14 -8.53 -5.74
CA VAL A 37 -5.71 -7.28 -6.26
C VAL A 37 -5.43 -7.11 -7.75
N LEU A 38 -4.21 -7.40 -8.21
CA LEU A 38 -3.83 -7.33 -9.63
C LEU A 38 -4.54 -8.40 -10.49
N ARG A 39 -5.01 -9.48 -9.88
CA ARG A 39 -5.76 -10.60 -10.46
C ARG A 39 -5.02 -11.41 -11.53
N SER A 40 -4.27 -10.78 -12.39
CA SER A 40 -3.60 -11.43 -13.53
C SER A 40 -2.16 -10.95 -13.67
N GLY A 41 -1.28 -11.86 -14.01
CA GLY A 41 0.07 -11.55 -14.46
C GLY A 41 0.09 -11.03 -15.90
N THR A 42 1.20 -11.27 -16.56
CA THR A 42 1.39 -11.00 -17.99
C THR A 42 1.98 -12.23 -18.67
N ARG A 43 2.18 -12.17 -20.00
CA ARG A 43 2.81 -13.27 -20.72
C ARG A 43 4.26 -13.43 -20.27
N GLY A 44 4.54 -14.47 -19.50
CA GLY A 44 5.86 -14.79 -18.96
C GLY A 44 6.11 -14.37 -17.51
N SER A 45 5.15 -13.69 -16.84
CA SER A 45 5.23 -13.34 -15.42
C SER A 45 3.89 -13.60 -14.73
N SER A 46 3.92 -14.27 -13.58
CA SER A 46 2.73 -14.50 -12.76
C SER A 46 2.27 -13.20 -12.09
N SER A 47 1.04 -13.16 -11.54
CA SER A 47 0.59 -11.97 -10.78
C SER A 47 1.41 -11.76 -9.50
N VAL A 48 1.96 -12.81 -8.90
CA VAL A 48 2.82 -12.72 -7.71
C VAL A 48 4.17 -12.12 -8.08
N GLN A 49 4.79 -12.56 -9.19
CA GLN A 49 6.03 -11.97 -9.68
C GLN A 49 5.85 -10.49 -10.03
N LEU A 50 4.73 -10.17 -10.68
CA LEU A 50 4.40 -8.79 -11.03
C LEU A 50 4.20 -7.91 -9.78
N ALA A 51 3.55 -8.46 -8.75
CA ALA A 51 3.41 -7.80 -7.46
C ALA A 51 4.76 -7.60 -6.76
N ASP A 52 5.61 -8.61 -6.82
CA ASP A 52 6.96 -8.56 -6.25
C ASP A 52 7.83 -7.48 -6.94
N GLU A 53 7.76 -7.39 -8.27
CA GLU A 53 8.42 -6.32 -9.04
C GLU A 53 7.94 -4.92 -8.61
N VAL A 54 6.64 -4.74 -8.37
CA VAL A 54 6.08 -3.47 -7.86
C VAL A 54 6.64 -3.14 -6.48
N LEU A 55 6.66 -4.11 -5.56
CA LEU A 55 7.14 -3.91 -4.19
C LEU A 55 8.65 -3.61 -4.09
N HIS A 56 9.42 -4.01 -5.09
CA HIS A 56 10.86 -3.75 -5.16
C HIS A 56 11.24 -2.56 -6.05
N LEU A 57 10.28 -1.89 -6.68
CA LEU A 57 10.57 -0.78 -7.60
C LEU A 57 11.07 0.49 -6.88
N GLY A 58 10.66 0.71 -5.63
CA GLY A 58 11.04 1.90 -4.86
C GLY A 58 12.54 1.96 -4.57
N GLN A 59 13.18 3.09 -4.89
CA GLN A 59 14.61 3.29 -4.64
C GLN A 59 14.92 3.56 -3.16
N ASN A 60 14.09 4.32 -2.49
CA ASN A 60 14.30 4.76 -1.10
C ASN A 60 13.54 3.91 -0.09
N GLU A 61 12.35 3.48 -0.43
CA GLU A 61 11.51 2.61 0.39
C GLU A 61 10.99 1.45 -0.45
N GLN A 62 11.17 0.22 0.05
CA GLN A 62 10.69 -0.99 -0.58
C GLN A 62 9.48 -1.56 0.18
N GLY A 63 8.79 -2.50 -0.44
CA GLY A 63 7.62 -3.13 0.13
C GLY A 63 6.37 -2.25 0.04
N LEU A 64 5.43 -2.45 0.94
CA LEU A 64 4.14 -1.76 0.92
C LEU A 64 4.25 -0.24 1.08
N LEU A 65 5.22 0.24 1.86
CA LEU A 65 5.45 1.67 2.03
C LEU A 65 5.92 2.34 0.74
N GLY A 66 6.72 1.66 -0.06
CA GLY A 66 7.17 2.17 -1.36
C GLY A 66 6.03 2.53 -2.32
N ILE A 67 4.88 1.86 -2.19
CA ILE A 67 3.71 2.12 -3.06
C ILE A 67 3.23 3.58 -2.99
N TYR A 68 3.39 4.25 -1.84
CA TYR A 68 2.99 5.65 -1.67
C TYR A 68 3.76 6.58 -2.61
N HIS A 69 5.06 6.31 -2.81
CA HIS A 69 5.99 7.17 -3.53
C HIS A 69 6.10 6.86 -5.02
N LEU A 70 5.62 5.69 -5.46
CA LEU A 70 5.65 5.33 -6.89
C LEU A 70 4.69 6.20 -7.69
N SER A 71 5.17 6.83 -8.75
CA SER A 71 4.33 7.55 -9.72
C SER A 71 3.58 6.58 -10.64
N MET A 72 2.60 7.09 -11.37
CA MET A 72 1.92 6.32 -12.42
C MET A 72 2.89 5.87 -13.50
N GLU A 73 3.84 6.74 -13.84
CA GLU A 73 4.88 6.52 -14.85
C GLU A 73 5.81 5.39 -14.42
N ASP A 74 6.28 5.39 -13.16
CA ASP A 74 7.13 4.33 -12.63
C ASP A 74 6.43 2.98 -12.68
N LEU A 75 5.20 2.92 -12.21
CA LEU A 75 4.41 1.70 -12.24
C LEU A 75 4.23 1.15 -13.66
N MET A 76 3.97 2.01 -14.63
CA MET A 76 3.77 1.61 -16.02
C MET A 76 5.05 1.20 -16.75
N GLN A 77 6.24 1.42 -16.18
CA GLN A 77 7.50 0.87 -16.69
C GLN A 77 7.57 -0.65 -16.52
N ILE A 78 6.84 -1.20 -15.53
CA ILE A 78 6.80 -2.63 -15.30
C ILE A 78 5.97 -3.29 -16.40
N ARG A 79 6.57 -4.25 -17.11
CA ARG A 79 5.89 -5.00 -18.17
C ARG A 79 4.70 -5.78 -17.61
N GLY A 80 3.47 -5.38 -17.99
CA GLY A 80 2.23 -5.99 -17.53
C GLY A 80 1.47 -5.14 -16.53
N ILE A 81 2.02 -4.00 -16.10
CA ILE A 81 1.30 -2.94 -15.42
C ILE A 81 0.91 -1.90 -16.47
N GLY A 82 -0.34 -1.96 -16.92
CA GLY A 82 -0.94 -0.89 -17.72
C GLY A 82 -1.65 0.11 -16.82
N GLN A 83 -2.25 1.12 -17.45
CA GLN A 83 -2.94 2.22 -16.77
C GLN A 83 -3.94 1.72 -15.70
N VAL A 84 -4.73 0.68 -16.00
CA VAL A 84 -5.74 0.15 -15.07
C VAL A 84 -5.10 -0.37 -13.79
N LYS A 85 -4.07 -1.21 -13.90
CA LYS A 85 -3.39 -1.77 -12.73
C LYS A 85 -2.63 -0.69 -11.95
N ALA A 86 -2.00 0.27 -12.63
CA ALA A 86 -1.34 1.38 -11.98
C ALA A 86 -2.33 2.21 -11.15
N VAL A 87 -3.50 2.53 -11.71
CA VAL A 87 -4.59 3.21 -10.97
C VAL A 87 -5.04 2.39 -9.77
N GLN A 88 -5.24 1.08 -9.91
CA GLN A 88 -5.62 0.21 -8.80
C GLN A 88 -4.59 0.27 -7.65
N ILE A 89 -3.30 0.18 -7.96
CA ILE A 89 -2.22 0.27 -6.97
C ILE A 89 -2.25 1.63 -6.25
N LYS A 90 -2.34 2.73 -6.99
CA LYS A 90 -2.43 4.08 -6.40
C LYS A 90 -3.67 4.26 -5.53
N CYS A 91 -4.81 3.71 -5.93
CA CYS A 91 -6.03 3.75 -5.12
C CYS A 91 -5.88 2.98 -3.80
N ILE A 92 -5.16 1.84 -3.80
CA ILE A 92 -4.89 1.10 -2.56
C ILE A 92 -4.03 1.93 -1.62
N GLY A 93 -2.95 2.54 -2.11
CA GLY A 93 -2.11 3.44 -1.33
C GLY A 93 -2.93 4.57 -0.71
N GLU A 94 -3.75 5.26 -1.51
CA GLU A 94 -4.60 6.35 -1.02
C GLU A 94 -5.64 5.88 0.01
N LEU A 95 -6.25 4.71 -0.18
CA LEU A 95 -7.19 4.14 0.80
C LEU A 95 -6.49 3.84 2.12
N SER A 96 -5.30 3.24 2.08
CA SER A 96 -4.49 2.96 3.28
C SER A 96 -4.14 4.25 4.02
N LYS A 97 -3.69 5.30 3.31
CA LYS A 97 -3.41 6.62 3.88
C LYS A 97 -4.65 7.22 4.57
N ARG A 98 -5.81 7.15 3.93
CA ARG A 98 -7.06 7.67 4.51
C ARG A 98 -7.50 6.89 5.74
N ILE A 99 -7.33 5.57 5.75
CA ILE A 99 -7.67 4.72 6.91
C ILE A 99 -6.77 5.10 8.08
N ALA A 100 -5.46 5.14 7.90
CA ALA A 100 -4.49 5.48 8.94
C ALA A 100 -4.74 6.88 9.51
N THR A 101 -4.97 7.87 8.64
CA THR A 101 -5.27 9.25 9.08
C THR A 101 -6.57 9.34 9.88
N ARG A 102 -7.61 8.58 9.50
CA ARG A 102 -8.88 8.56 10.25
C ARG A 102 -8.74 7.89 11.61
N GLU A 103 -7.98 6.81 11.70
CA GLU A 103 -7.71 6.16 12.99
C GLU A 103 -6.91 7.08 13.91
N ALA A 104 -5.86 7.73 13.42
CA ALA A 104 -5.11 8.73 14.18
C ALA A 104 -6.00 9.90 14.65
N GLY A 105 -6.93 10.34 13.78
CA GLY A 105 -7.88 11.41 14.10
C GLY A 105 -8.86 11.05 15.22
N LYS A 106 -9.24 9.79 15.38
CA LYS A 106 -10.11 9.36 16.49
C LYS A 106 -9.44 9.49 17.87
N LEU A 107 -8.12 9.41 17.91
CA LEU A 107 -7.33 9.51 19.14
C LEU A 107 -6.84 10.94 19.40
N LEU A 108 -7.21 11.89 18.53
CA LEU A 108 -6.72 13.26 18.62
C LEU A 108 -7.35 14.00 19.81
N ASP A 109 -6.53 14.30 20.80
CA ASP A 109 -6.83 15.17 21.92
C ASP A 109 -5.87 16.38 21.92
N PHE A 110 -6.41 17.57 21.72
CA PHE A 110 -5.62 18.82 21.71
C PHE A 110 -5.09 19.23 23.09
N HIS A 111 -5.39 18.50 24.15
CA HIS A 111 -4.78 18.65 25.46
C HIS A 111 -3.51 17.83 25.62
N SER A 112 -3.29 16.85 24.74
CA SER A 112 -2.12 15.96 24.75
C SER A 112 -1.22 16.26 23.55
N PRO A 113 0.01 16.76 23.76
CA PRO A 113 0.98 16.96 22.68
C PRO A 113 1.27 15.67 21.90
N ASP A 114 1.25 14.52 22.57
CA ASP A 114 1.57 13.22 21.95
C ASP A 114 0.51 12.81 20.92
N THR A 115 -0.77 13.02 21.21
CA THR A 115 -1.85 12.69 20.27
C THR A 115 -1.86 13.64 19.07
N ILE A 116 -1.51 14.92 19.30
CA ILE A 116 -1.35 15.92 18.23
C ILE A 116 -0.18 15.50 17.32
N ALA A 117 0.97 15.17 17.93
CA ALA A 117 2.14 14.72 17.18
C ALA A 117 1.84 13.44 16.37
N ALA A 118 1.20 12.44 16.97
CA ALA A 118 0.83 11.20 16.30
C ALA A 118 -0.08 11.45 15.10
N TYR A 119 -1.09 12.31 15.24
CA TYR A 119 -2.01 12.65 14.16
C TYR A 119 -1.29 13.31 12.97
N TYR A 120 -0.47 14.32 13.26
CA TYR A 120 0.24 15.03 12.19
C TYR A 120 1.38 14.20 11.61
N MET A 121 2.08 13.40 12.42
CA MET A 121 3.08 12.45 11.90
C MET A 121 2.48 11.49 10.88
N GLU A 122 1.29 10.91 11.18
CA GLU A 122 0.65 10.00 10.24
C GLU A 122 0.22 10.70 8.95
N ARG A 123 -0.22 11.95 9.04
CA ARG A 123 -0.60 12.75 7.89
C ARG A 123 0.59 13.15 7.02
N MET A 124 1.74 13.44 7.64
CA MET A 124 2.95 13.96 6.98
C MET A 124 3.93 12.85 6.57
N ARG A 125 3.76 11.63 7.09
CA ARG A 125 4.68 10.50 6.88
C ARG A 125 5.04 10.22 5.42
N HIS A 126 4.12 10.49 4.51
CA HIS A 126 4.24 10.18 3.09
C HIS A 126 4.43 11.43 2.22
N GLU A 127 4.77 12.58 2.83
CA GLU A 127 5.09 13.78 2.08
C GLU A 127 6.57 13.78 1.70
N GLU A 128 6.85 14.11 0.44
CA GLU A 128 8.22 14.13 -0.10
C GLU A 128 8.99 15.42 0.26
N GLN A 129 8.28 16.43 0.72
CA GLN A 129 8.85 17.74 1.07
C GLN A 129 8.60 18.03 2.55
N GLU A 130 9.54 18.74 3.17
CA GLU A 130 9.38 19.26 4.52
C GLU A 130 8.17 20.20 4.58
N GLN A 131 7.29 19.96 5.54
CA GLN A 131 6.10 20.77 5.77
C GLN A 131 6.07 21.27 7.21
N MET A 132 5.62 22.51 7.38
CA MET A 132 5.32 23.09 8.70
C MET A 132 3.81 23.27 8.82
N ILE A 133 3.22 22.66 9.83
CA ILE A 133 1.79 22.82 10.13
C ILE A 133 1.64 23.66 11.38
N CYS A 134 0.92 24.76 11.28
CA CYS A 134 0.55 25.60 12.40
C CYS A 134 -0.92 25.38 12.74
N THR A 135 -1.20 24.83 13.92
CA THR A 135 -2.56 24.61 14.40
C THR A 135 -2.94 25.72 15.37
N MET A 136 -3.94 26.51 15.00
CA MET A 136 -4.51 27.53 15.87
C MET A 136 -5.67 26.96 16.68
N LEU A 137 -5.52 27.00 17.99
CA LEU A 137 -6.56 26.54 18.93
C LEU A 137 -7.25 27.72 19.58
N ASN A 138 -8.55 27.63 19.77
CA ASN A 138 -9.30 28.58 20.59
C ASN A 138 -9.02 28.36 22.09
N THR A 139 -9.54 29.24 22.96
CA THR A 139 -9.39 29.15 24.43
C THR A 139 -9.92 27.85 25.03
N LYS A 140 -10.83 27.16 24.33
CA LYS A 140 -11.36 25.84 24.70
C LYS A 140 -10.55 24.69 24.13
N LYS A 141 -9.38 24.97 23.48
CA LYS A 141 -8.51 24.00 22.81
C LYS A 141 -9.25 23.13 21.78
N SER A 142 -10.17 23.73 21.04
CA SER A 142 -10.81 23.12 19.86
C SER A 142 -10.39 23.88 18.59
N VAL A 143 -10.36 23.20 17.48
CA VAL A 143 -10.09 23.76 16.14
C VAL A 143 -11.35 24.39 15.58
#